data_9589ec5e1e24f7010fcaca9af15ec142
#
_entry.id   9589ec5e1e24f7010fcaca9af15ec142
#
_cell.length_a   1.000
_cell.length_b   1.000
_cell.length_c   1.000
_cell.angle_alpha   90.00
_cell.angle_beta   90.00
_cell.angle_gamma   90.00
#
_symmetry.space_group_name_H-M   'P 1'
#
loop_
_entity.id
_entity.type
_entity.pdbx_description
1 polymer ?
#
loop_
_entity_poly.entity_id
_entity_poly.type
_entity_poly.pdbx_seq_one_letter_code
_entity_poly.pdbx_strand_id
1 'polypeptide(L)'
;INSSNNYICLMIKPTDSVCAWHRLGWVLGKQLFSVAEARQVAKRRLPRMMFDFIDGASGDESLRDLNSAMIDLIRLMPRVLIDISERAMSTSILGQETGLPFGIAPMGMCALSWPGADFSLARGAAKRRIPLCVSTASSMALEQVIKLAEGHAWFQLYADQSNGFVDELIDRAIAADYKVLILTVDVPIPSVRTRDKRNGFSFPMNWGASQIWDFASHPRWSLETALHAIQHQMPQPMNYATSSQKTTFVRNASRAGADWNFLATLRDRWPGKLVVKGVQSVEDALRIKTIGADAIYVSNHGGRQLNAAPVAIDSLVEIRNA
;
A
#
# COMPACT_ATOMS: atom_id res chain seq x y z
N ILE A 1 -43.91 1.48 -3.56
CA ILE A 1 -44.18 1.40 -5.00
C ILE A 1 -43.64 2.67 -5.61
N ASN A 2 -42.51 2.72 -6.08
CA ASN A 2 -41.80 3.33 -7.19
C ASN A 2 -40.33 3.51 -6.84
N SER A 3 -39.56 2.58 -7.35
CA SER A 3 -38.12 2.57 -7.34
C SER A 3 -37.61 3.59 -8.34
N SER A 4 -37.02 4.65 -7.89
CA SER A 4 -36.17 5.52 -8.71
C SER A 4 -34.73 5.32 -8.25
N ASN A 5 -34.06 4.36 -8.85
CA ASN A 5 -32.61 4.21 -8.77
C ASN A 5 -31.92 5.37 -9.52
N ASN A 6 -31.79 6.49 -8.86
CA ASN A 6 -30.94 7.58 -9.33
C ASN A 6 -29.48 7.24 -9.01
N TYR A 7 -28.83 6.52 -9.91
CA TYR A 7 -27.38 6.48 -9.99
C TYR A 7 -26.89 7.88 -10.37
N ILE A 8 -26.35 8.59 -9.40
CA ILE A 8 -25.65 9.85 -9.64
C ILE A 8 -24.40 9.54 -10.44
N CYS A 9 -24.50 9.61 -11.75
CA CYS A 9 -23.37 9.67 -12.65
C CYS A 9 -22.73 11.05 -12.50
N LEU A 10 -21.71 11.21 -11.65
CA LEU A 10 -20.94 12.42 -11.60
C LEU A 10 -20.29 12.63 -12.95
N MET A 11 -20.78 13.61 -13.71
CA MET A 11 -20.15 14.09 -14.92
C MET A 11 -18.76 14.64 -14.56
N ILE A 12 -17.74 13.87 -14.86
CA ILE A 12 -16.35 14.32 -14.86
C ILE A 12 -16.15 14.95 -16.24
N LYS A 13 -15.66 16.20 -16.25
CA LYS A 13 -15.39 16.95 -17.47
C LYS A 13 -14.44 16.15 -18.40
N PRO A 14 -14.56 16.27 -19.74
CA PRO A 14 -13.91 15.36 -20.71
C PRO A 14 -12.39 15.52 -20.88
N THR A 15 -11.68 16.12 -19.95
CA THR A 15 -10.22 16.31 -20.03
C THR A 15 -9.40 15.21 -19.35
N ASP A 16 -10.03 14.29 -18.61
CA ASP A 16 -9.32 13.20 -17.94
C ASP A 16 -9.39 11.92 -18.78
N SER A 17 -8.38 11.69 -19.61
CA SER A 17 -8.21 10.47 -20.42
C SER A 17 -8.25 9.18 -19.58
N VAL A 18 -7.92 9.25 -18.29
CA VAL A 18 -8.02 8.14 -17.33
C VAL A 18 -9.48 7.70 -17.09
N CYS A 19 -10.47 8.60 -17.22
CA CYS A 19 -11.88 8.28 -17.04
C CYS A 19 -12.49 7.44 -18.17
N ALA A 20 -11.98 7.53 -19.40
CA ALA A 20 -12.49 6.74 -20.52
C ALA A 20 -12.25 5.23 -20.32
N TRP A 21 -11.15 4.86 -19.68
CA TRP A 21 -10.78 3.48 -19.41
C TRP A 21 -11.58 2.84 -18.27
N HIS A 22 -12.03 3.61 -17.31
CA HIS A 22 -12.96 3.13 -16.27
C HIS A 22 -14.29 2.65 -16.87
N ARG A 23 -14.77 3.28 -17.94
CA ARG A 23 -16.04 2.89 -18.57
C ARG A 23 -15.96 1.54 -19.30
N LEU A 24 -14.84 1.22 -19.94
CA LEU A 24 -14.66 -0.09 -20.61
C LEU A 24 -14.51 -1.25 -19.60
N GLY A 25 -13.97 -0.99 -18.43
CA GLY A 25 -13.87 -1.97 -17.32
C GLY A 25 -15.22 -2.30 -16.67
N TRP A 26 -16.14 -1.36 -16.64
CA TRP A 26 -17.46 -1.50 -16.01
C TRP A 26 -18.51 -2.17 -16.89
N VAL A 27 -18.33 -2.18 -18.21
CA VAL A 27 -19.31 -2.75 -19.17
C VAL A 27 -19.48 -4.28 -19.04
N LEU A 28 -18.58 -4.98 -18.30
CA LEU A 28 -18.70 -6.40 -17.97
C LEU A 28 -18.62 -6.65 -16.44
N GLY A 29 -18.79 -5.62 -15.62
CA GLY A 29 -18.52 -5.65 -14.20
C GLY A 29 -19.57 -6.38 -13.39
N LYS A 30 -19.30 -7.63 -13.00
CA LYS A 30 -19.93 -8.20 -11.82
C LYS A 30 -19.53 -7.35 -10.61
N GLN A 31 -20.54 -6.91 -9.85
CA GLN A 31 -20.29 -6.29 -8.55
C GLN A 31 -19.54 -7.30 -7.68
N LEU A 32 -18.41 -6.88 -7.09
CA LEU A 32 -17.64 -7.72 -6.18
C LEU A 32 -18.14 -7.49 -4.75
N PHE A 33 -18.47 -8.56 -4.07
CA PHE A 33 -19.02 -8.51 -2.71
C PHE A 33 -18.01 -8.91 -1.63
N SER A 34 -16.87 -9.47 -2.01
CA SER A 34 -15.83 -9.89 -1.08
C SER A 34 -14.42 -9.76 -1.66
N VAL A 35 -13.42 -9.71 -0.75
CA VAL A 35 -12.00 -9.74 -1.11
C VAL A 35 -11.65 -11.07 -1.79
N ALA A 36 -12.28 -12.18 -1.36
CA ALA A 36 -12.07 -13.49 -1.97
C ALA A 36 -12.51 -13.53 -3.44
N GLU A 37 -13.67 -12.93 -3.77
CA GLU A 37 -14.11 -12.77 -5.17
C GLU A 37 -13.14 -11.88 -5.97
N ALA A 38 -12.72 -10.76 -5.38
CA ALA A 38 -11.76 -9.85 -6.01
C ALA A 38 -10.44 -10.59 -6.33
N ARG A 39 -9.94 -11.42 -5.39
CA ARG A 39 -8.76 -12.25 -5.59
C ARG A 39 -8.93 -13.24 -6.74
N GLN A 40 -10.10 -13.90 -6.85
CA GLN A 40 -10.38 -14.84 -7.94
C GLN A 40 -10.44 -14.13 -9.30
N VAL A 41 -11.04 -12.95 -9.36
CA VAL A 41 -11.06 -12.14 -10.60
C VAL A 41 -9.66 -11.69 -10.97
N ALA A 42 -8.88 -11.19 -10.01
CA ALA A 42 -7.48 -10.80 -10.23
C ALA A 42 -6.64 -11.96 -10.76
N LYS A 43 -6.78 -13.17 -10.17
CA LYS A 43 -6.06 -14.37 -10.60
C LYS A 43 -6.33 -14.75 -12.07
N ARG A 44 -7.53 -14.49 -12.58
CA ARG A 44 -7.89 -14.76 -13.98
C ARG A 44 -7.48 -13.67 -14.94
N ARG A 45 -7.34 -12.44 -14.44
CA ARG A 45 -7.10 -11.25 -15.26
C ARG A 45 -5.62 -10.90 -15.40
N LEU A 46 -4.87 -11.05 -14.30
CA LEU A 46 -3.48 -10.65 -14.25
C LEU A 46 -2.56 -11.74 -14.80
N PRO A 47 -1.48 -11.39 -15.52
CA PRO A 47 -0.40 -12.31 -15.75
C PRO A 47 0.03 -12.98 -14.45
N ARG A 48 0.36 -14.27 -14.52
CA ARG A 48 0.72 -15.04 -13.32
C ARG A 48 1.83 -14.38 -12.52
N MET A 49 2.83 -13.84 -13.21
CA MET A 49 3.92 -13.11 -12.57
C MET A 49 3.41 -11.93 -11.74
N MET A 50 2.46 -11.14 -12.26
CA MET A 50 1.90 -9.97 -11.56
C MET A 50 0.98 -10.40 -10.41
N PHE A 51 0.15 -11.42 -10.63
CA PHE A 51 -0.71 -11.97 -9.58
C PHE A 51 0.13 -12.52 -8.42
N ASP A 52 1.14 -13.34 -8.70
CA ASP A 52 2.00 -13.94 -7.69
C ASP A 52 2.85 -12.91 -6.94
N PHE A 53 3.26 -11.82 -7.61
CA PHE A 53 3.92 -10.70 -6.94
C PHE A 53 3.04 -10.05 -5.88
N ILE A 54 1.74 -9.89 -6.15
CA ILE A 54 0.79 -9.24 -5.24
C ILE A 54 0.35 -10.21 -4.14
N ASP A 55 -0.07 -11.41 -4.54
CA ASP A 55 -0.69 -12.43 -3.69
C ASP A 55 0.32 -13.23 -2.86
N GLY A 56 1.56 -13.33 -3.34
CA GLY A 56 2.61 -14.15 -2.72
C GLY A 56 3.19 -13.55 -1.45
N ALA A 57 3.79 -14.43 -0.64
CA ALA A 57 4.49 -14.07 0.59
C ALA A 57 5.89 -14.69 0.64
N SER A 58 6.56 -14.65 1.78
CA SER A 58 7.91 -15.20 2.00
C SER A 58 7.85 -16.71 2.27
N GLY A 59 8.92 -17.42 1.91
CA GLY A 59 9.10 -18.84 2.19
C GLY A 59 8.02 -19.72 1.59
N ASP A 60 7.38 -20.52 2.43
CA ASP A 60 6.23 -21.37 2.10
C ASP A 60 4.87 -20.66 2.28
N GLU A 61 4.89 -19.37 2.65
CA GLU A 61 3.73 -18.49 2.82
C GLU A 61 2.84 -18.83 4.03
N SER A 62 3.30 -19.69 4.93
CA SER A 62 2.53 -20.14 6.09
C SER A 62 2.11 -19.00 7.02
N LEU A 63 2.96 -17.98 7.22
CA LEU A 63 2.60 -16.82 8.04
C LEU A 63 1.49 -15.97 7.41
N ARG A 64 1.45 -15.83 6.07
CA ARG A 64 0.34 -15.14 5.40
C ARG A 64 -0.99 -15.81 5.71
N ASP A 65 -1.03 -17.12 5.59
CA ASP A 65 -2.25 -17.90 5.83
C ASP A 65 -2.62 -17.89 7.32
N LEU A 66 -1.62 -17.97 8.21
CA LEU A 66 -1.83 -17.86 9.65
C LEU A 66 -2.36 -16.48 10.06
N ASN A 67 -1.84 -15.37 9.48
CA ASN A 67 -2.38 -14.03 9.74
C ASN A 67 -3.87 -13.95 9.43
N SER A 68 -4.31 -14.53 8.30
CA SER A 68 -5.73 -14.55 7.93
C SER A 68 -6.54 -15.42 8.87
N ALA A 69 -6.06 -16.62 9.19
CA ALA A 69 -6.75 -17.54 10.09
C ALA A 69 -6.94 -16.96 11.49
N MET A 70 -5.94 -16.27 12.04
CA MET A 70 -6.03 -15.65 13.37
C MET A 70 -7.03 -14.48 13.39
N ILE A 71 -7.13 -13.69 12.34
CA ILE A 71 -8.19 -12.66 12.22
C ILE A 71 -9.57 -13.31 12.16
N ASP A 72 -9.71 -14.42 11.42
CA ASP A 72 -10.97 -15.16 11.31
C ASP A 72 -11.42 -15.79 12.63
N LEU A 73 -10.52 -15.97 13.61
CA LEU A 73 -10.87 -16.45 14.96
C LEU A 73 -11.43 -15.35 15.86
N ILE A 74 -11.27 -14.08 15.52
CA ILE A 74 -11.81 -12.97 16.32
C ILE A 74 -13.33 -12.99 16.23
N ARG A 75 -13.98 -13.01 17.39
CA ARG A 75 -15.45 -12.96 17.50
C ARG A 75 -15.87 -11.68 18.21
N LEU A 76 -16.91 -11.05 17.68
CA LEU A 76 -17.54 -9.90 18.30
C LEU A 76 -18.70 -10.36 19.14
N MET A 77 -18.76 -9.92 20.40
CA MET A 77 -19.91 -10.18 21.26
C MET A 77 -21.05 -9.23 20.88
N PRO A 78 -22.16 -9.72 20.31
CA PRO A 78 -23.28 -8.88 19.94
C PRO A 78 -24.00 -8.36 21.18
N ARG A 79 -24.39 -7.11 21.16
CA ARG A 79 -25.27 -6.51 22.18
C ARG A 79 -26.63 -6.27 21.56
N VAL A 80 -27.69 -6.55 22.33
CA VAL A 80 -29.08 -6.41 21.89
C VAL A 80 -29.76 -5.24 22.61
N LEU A 81 -30.92 -4.81 22.07
CA LEU A 81 -31.76 -3.73 22.66
C LEU A 81 -31.02 -2.39 22.83
N ILE A 82 -30.10 -2.13 21.93
CA ILE A 82 -29.42 -0.83 21.82
C ILE A 82 -29.98 -0.11 20.60
N ASP A 83 -30.39 1.13 20.79
CA ASP A 83 -30.81 1.97 19.66
C ASP A 83 -29.60 2.22 18.73
N ILE A 84 -29.74 1.79 17.49
CA ILE A 84 -28.73 1.94 16.43
C ILE A 84 -29.27 2.72 15.24
N SER A 85 -30.36 3.50 15.43
CA SER A 85 -30.94 4.34 14.38
C SER A 85 -29.91 5.36 13.85
N GLU A 86 -29.04 5.89 14.72
CA GLU A 86 -27.93 6.72 14.34
C GLU A 86 -26.58 5.99 14.54
N ARG A 87 -25.83 5.82 13.44
CA ARG A 87 -24.53 5.15 13.44
C ARG A 87 -23.48 6.03 12.80
N ALA A 88 -22.36 6.22 13.48
CA ALA A 88 -21.20 6.90 12.95
C ALA A 88 -20.00 5.96 12.90
N MET A 89 -19.25 5.98 11.79
CA MET A 89 -17.98 5.28 11.66
C MET A 89 -16.79 6.26 11.62
N SER A 90 -17.07 7.55 11.63
CA SER A 90 -16.02 8.57 11.68
C SER A 90 -15.27 8.52 13.02
N THR A 91 -13.96 8.76 12.95
CA THR A 91 -13.08 8.78 14.10
C THR A 91 -11.90 9.71 13.84
N SER A 92 -11.06 9.93 14.85
CA SER A 92 -9.80 10.64 14.68
C SER A 92 -8.63 9.66 14.74
N ILE A 93 -7.73 9.70 13.76
CA ILE A 93 -6.50 8.92 13.73
C ILE A 93 -5.32 9.89 13.62
N LEU A 94 -4.42 9.86 14.60
CA LEU A 94 -3.26 10.77 14.71
C LEU A 94 -3.64 12.28 14.63
N GLY A 95 -4.80 12.63 15.17
CA GLY A 95 -5.32 14.00 15.16
C GLY A 95 -5.98 14.42 13.85
N GLN A 96 -6.13 13.52 12.88
CA GLN A 96 -6.86 13.75 11.63
C GLN A 96 -8.24 13.10 11.70
N GLU A 97 -9.28 13.86 11.40
CA GLU A 97 -10.63 13.33 11.26
C GLU A 97 -10.74 12.40 10.04
N THR A 98 -11.25 11.20 10.27
CA THR A 98 -11.42 10.18 9.23
C THR A 98 -12.87 9.75 9.12
N GLY A 99 -13.34 9.46 7.90
CA GLY A 99 -14.71 9.01 7.68
C GLY A 99 -14.94 7.54 8.06
N LEU A 100 -13.86 6.76 8.23
CA LEU A 100 -13.91 5.35 8.60
C LEU A 100 -12.73 5.03 9.54
N PRO A 101 -12.87 4.05 10.45
CA PRO A 101 -11.82 3.71 11.44
C PRO A 101 -10.71 2.84 10.87
N PHE A 102 -10.35 3.03 9.60
CA PHE A 102 -9.27 2.32 8.92
C PHE A 102 -8.70 3.16 7.77
N GLY A 103 -7.54 2.75 7.26
CA GLY A 103 -6.89 3.36 6.11
C GLY A 103 -6.38 2.31 5.12
N ILE A 104 -5.75 2.76 4.05
CA ILE A 104 -5.15 1.92 3.02
C ILE A 104 -3.66 1.77 3.34
N ALA A 105 -3.22 0.53 3.58
CA ALA A 105 -1.81 0.21 3.87
C ALA A 105 -0.88 0.55 2.70
N PRO A 106 0.43 0.82 2.97
CA PRO A 106 1.36 1.18 1.91
C PRO A 106 1.62 -0.01 0.98
N MET A 107 1.42 0.20 -0.31
CA MET A 107 1.66 -0.77 -1.37
C MET A 107 2.54 -0.13 -2.44
N GLY A 108 3.61 -0.82 -2.83
CA GLY A 108 4.47 -0.38 -3.93
C GLY A 108 4.00 -0.92 -5.27
N MET A 109 4.24 -0.15 -6.34
CA MET A 109 4.05 -0.57 -7.72
C MET A 109 2.61 -1.04 -8.05
N CYS A 110 1.59 -0.36 -7.50
CA CYS A 110 0.18 -0.73 -7.69
C CYS A 110 -0.26 -0.73 -9.17
N ALA A 111 0.37 0.11 -10.01
CA ALA A 111 0.07 0.14 -11.44
C ALA A 111 0.43 -1.15 -12.18
N LEU A 112 1.23 -2.06 -11.59
CA LEU A 112 1.44 -3.41 -12.14
C LEU A 112 0.19 -4.29 -12.02
N SER A 113 -0.67 -4.04 -11.04
CA SER A 113 -1.94 -4.75 -10.92
C SER A 113 -2.99 -4.18 -11.85
N TRP A 114 -3.03 -2.86 -11.93
CA TRP A 114 -4.00 -2.14 -12.74
C TRP A 114 -3.42 -0.78 -13.15
N PRO A 115 -3.41 -0.42 -14.45
CA PRO A 115 -3.06 0.93 -14.89
C PRO A 115 -3.92 1.97 -14.20
N GLY A 116 -3.30 2.96 -13.55
CA GLY A 116 -4.01 3.99 -12.77
C GLY A 116 -4.50 3.55 -11.39
N ALA A 117 -4.00 2.44 -10.84
CA ALA A 117 -4.38 1.98 -9.50
C ALA A 117 -4.11 3.02 -8.40
N ASP A 118 -2.93 3.65 -8.40
CA ASP A 118 -2.58 4.69 -7.42
C ASP A 118 -3.53 5.90 -7.50
N PHE A 119 -3.93 6.30 -8.72
CA PHE A 119 -4.94 7.34 -8.93
C PHE A 119 -6.30 6.95 -8.30
N SER A 120 -6.75 5.72 -8.55
CA SER A 120 -8.02 5.22 -8.03
C SER A 120 -8.01 5.12 -6.51
N LEU A 121 -6.89 4.69 -5.92
CA LEU A 121 -6.70 4.63 -4.46
C LEU A 121 -6.74 6.03 -3.84
N ALA A 122 -6.04 7.00 -4.42
CA ALA A 122 -6.01 8.38 -3.93
C ALA A 122 -7.41 9.03 -3.96
N ARG A 123 -8.13 8.89 -5.08
CA ARG A 123 -9.51 9.39 -5.20
C ARG A 123 -10.48 8.67 -4.25
N GLY A 124 -10.30 7.37 -4.06
CA GLY A 124 -11.08 6.58 -3.11
C GLY A 124 -10.85 7.03 -1.66
N ALA A 125 -9.61 7.30 -1.29
CA ALA A 125 -9.22 7.82 0.00
C ALA A 125 -9.85 9.20 0.27
N ALA A 126 -9.72 10.14 -0.67
CA ALA A 126 -10.36 11.46 -0.59
C ALA A 126 -11.88 11.35 -0.41
N LYS A 127 -12.55 10.57 -1.28
CA LYS A 127 -14.01 10.39 -1.22
C LYS A 127 -14.50 9.86 0.11
N ARG A 128 -13.74 9.00 0.77
CA ARG A 128 -14.09 8.38 2.05
C ARG A 128 -13.43 9.07 3.24
N ARG A 129 -12.58 10.05 2.99
CA ARG A 129 -11.77 10.76 4.00
C ARG A 129 -11.02 9.77 4.89
N ILE A 130 -10.31 8.81 4.27
CA ILE A 130 -9.52 7.80 4.98
C ILE A 130 -8.03 7.95 4.65
N PRO A 131 -7.12 7.60 5.56
CA PRO A 131 -5.69 7.66 5.29
C PRO A 131 -5.30 6.71 4.15
N LEU A 132 -4.54 7.22 3.17
CA LEU A 132 -3.81 6.42 2.18
C LEU A 132 -2.32 6.46 2.50
N CYS A 133 -1.73 5.33 2.86
CA CYS A 133 -0.29 5.25 3.05
C CYS A 133 0.41 5.10 1.70
N VAL A 134 1.13 6.14 1.28
CA VAL A 134 1.84 6.19 -0.01
C VAL A 134 3.22 5.60 0.14
N SER A 135 3.50 4.53 -0.59
CA SER A 135 4.80 3.86 -0.54
C SER A 135 5.91 4.67 -1.21
N THR A 136 7.14 4.58 -0.69
CA THR A 136 8.35 5.00 -1.41
C THR A 136 8.41 4.45 -2.83
N ALA A 137 7.94 3.22 -3.05
CA ALA A 137 7.88 2.56 -4.35
C ALA A 137 6.51 2.71 -5.05
N SER A 138 5.75 3.76 -4.77
CA SER A 138 4.48 4.06 -5.45
C SER A 138 4.69 4.28 -6.96
N SER A 139 3.73 3.86 -7.77
CA SER A 139 3.74 4.11 -9.23
C SER A 139 3.30 5.53 -9.60
N MET A 140 3.01 6.38 -8.62
CA MET A 140 2.71 7.80 -8.76
C MET A 140 3.58 8.60 -7.81
N ALA A 141 4.05 9.77 -8.23
CA ALA A 141 4.86 10.65 -7.39
C ALA A 141 4.07 11.13 -6.16
N LEU A 142 4.74 11.21 -5.02
CA LEU A 142 4.13 11.55 -3.74
C LEU A 142 3.38 12.89 -3.78
N GLU A 143 3.89 13.88 -4.53
CA GLU A 143 3.28 15.20 -4.70
C GLU A 143 1.95 15.16 -5.47
N GLN A 144 1.80 14.19 -6.36
CA GLN A 144 0.54 13.97 -7.08
C GLN A 144 -0.48 13.26 -6.21
N VAL A 145 -0.03 12.25 -5.46
CA VAL A 145 -0.93 11.45 -4.61
C VAL A 145 -1.57 12.30 -3.52
N ILE A 146 -0.80 13.15 -2.81
CA ILE A 146 -1.34 13.99 -1.73
C ILE A 146 -2.42 14.96 -2.23
N LYS A 147 -2.21 15.53 -3.44
CA LYS A 147 -3.21 16.42 -4.08
C LYS A 147 -4.49 15.67 -4.44
N LEU A 148 -4.37 14.48 -5.05
CA LEU A 148 -5.51 13.66 -5.44
C LEU A 148 -6.26 13.08 -4.23
N ALA A 149 -5.56 12.82 -3.13
CA ALA A 149 -6.10 12.36 -1.87
C ALA A 149 -6.64 13.50 -1.00
N GLU A 150 -6.61 14.75 -1.49
CA GLU A 150 -7.11 15.95 -0.77
C GLU A 150 -6.56 16.06 0.67
N GLY A 151 -5.25 15.77 0.85
CA GLY A 151 -4.59 15.78 2.15
C GLY A 151 -4.73 14.47 2.96
N HIS A 152 -5.57 13.53 2.53
CA HIS A 152 -5.75 12.24 3.21
C HIS A 152 -4.68 11.20 2.81
N ALA A 153 -3.41 11.63 2.73
CA ALA A 153 -2.31 10.72 2.44
C ALA A 153 -1.21 10.83 3.50
N TRP A 154 -0.61 9.69 3.84
CA TRP A 154 0.54 9.54 4.73
C TRP A 154 1.70 8.99 3.93
N PHE A 155 2.92 9.48 4.13
CA PHE A 155 4.07 9.00 3.35
C PHE A 155 4.80 7.87 4.06
N GLN A 156 5.01 6.75 3.38
CA GLN A 156 5.79 5.61 3.89
C GLN A 156 7.19 5.64 3.31
N LEU A 157 8.18 5.67 4.21
CA LEU A 157 9.60 5.74 3.94
C LEU A 157 10.27 4.39 4.20
N TYR A 158 11.13 3.97 3.27
CA TYR A 158 12.19 3.00 3.53
C TYR A 158 13.49 3.73 3.78
N ALA A 159 14.24 3.31 4.79
CA ALA A 159 15.60 3.78 5.02
C ALA A 159 16.57 3.13 4.01
N ASP A 160 16.55 3.60 2.78
CA ASP A 160 17.51 3.22 1.76
C ASP A 160 18.76 4.07 1.93
N GLN A 161 19.93 3.43 2.07
CA GLN A 161 21.20 4.14 2.31
C GLN A 161 21.82 4.74 1.04
N SER A 162 21.09 4.83 -0.06
CA SER A 162 21.56 5.53 -1.24
C SER A 162 21.76 7.01 -0.94
N ASN A 163 22.95 7.51 -1.20
CA ASN A 163 23.47 8.85 -0.93
C ASN A 163 22.44 9.98 -1.12
N GLY A 164 21.89 10.49 -0.02
CA GLY A 164 21.00 11.66 -0.02
C GLY A 164 19.57 11.42 -0.53
N PHE A 165 19.23 10.23 -1.04
CA PHE A 165 17.89 9.96 -1.57
C PHE A 165 16.81 9.98 -0.48
N VAL A 166 17.10 9.42 0.69
CA VAL A 166 16.18 9.45 1.85
C VAL A 166 15.92 10.89 2.27
N ASP A 167 16.97 11.70 2.32
CA ASP A 167 16.89 13.11 2.67
C ASP A 167 16.03 13.88 1.68
N GLU A 168 16.24 13.65 0.38
CA GLU A 168 15.41 14.25 -0.68
C GLU A 168 13.93 13.86 -0.51
N LEU A 169 13.63 12.58 -0.22
CA LEU A 169 12.24 12.13 -0.03
C LEU A 169 11.57 12.79 1.17
N ILE A 170 12.31 12.98 2.27
CA ILE A 170 11.80 13.67 3.46
C ILE A 170 11.50 15.14 3.11
N ASP A 171 12.42 15.83 2.43
CA ASP A 171 12.23 17.23 2.04
C ASP A 171 11.05 17.40 1.07
N ARG A 172 10.90 16.49 0.10
CA ARG A 172 9.77 16.45 -0.81
C ARG A 172 8.44 16.22 -0.09
N ALA A 173 8.42 15.31 0.88
CA ALA A 173 7.24 15.04 1.67
C ALA A 173 6.84 16.24 2.55
N ILE A 174 7.83 16.94 3.14
CA ILE A 174 7.62 18.18 3.89
C ILE A 174 7.06 19.27 2.96
N ALA A 175 7.70 19.48 1.81
CA ALA A 175 7.28 20.49 0.83
C ALA A 175 5.89 20.21 0.24
N ALA A 176 5.50 18.94 0.14
CA ALA A 176 4.18 18.52 -0.30
C ALA A 176 3.12 18.51 0.82
N ASP A 177 3.49 18.96 2.03
CA ASP A 177 2.61 19.10 3.19
C ASP A 177 2.04 17.77 3.74
N TYR A 178 2.81 16.69 3.66
CA TYR A 178 2.45 15.45 4.35
C TYR A 178 2.49 15.64 5.87
N LYS A 179 1.41 15.28 6.55
CA LYS A 179 1.31 15.43 8.02
C LYS A 179 1.81 14.22 8.80
N VAL A 180 1.88 13.06 8.14
CA VAL A 180 2.28 11.79 8.76
C VAL A 180 3.35 11.11 7.91
N LEU A 181 4.45 10.75 8.56
CA LEU A 181 5.52 9.91 8.01
C LEU A 181 5.50 8.54 8.66
N ILE A 182 5.61 7.48 7.85
CA ILE A 182 5.67 6.10 8.33
C ILE A 182 7.04 5.53 7.99
N LEU A 183 7.90 5.35 8.97
CA LEU A 183 9.17 4.63 8.79
C LEU A 183 8.91 3.13 8.83
N THR A 184 9.29 2.40 7.79
CA THR A 184 9.17 0.93 7.73
C THR A 184 10.50 0.28 8.10
N VAL A 185 10.50 -0.54 9.16
CA VAL A 185 11.72 -1.15 9.75
C VAL A 185 11.79 -2.68 9.62
N ASP A 186 10.73 -3.33 9.14
CA ASP A 186 10.63 -4.79 9.01
C ASP A 186 11.21 -5.35 7.69
N VAL A 187 11.98 -4.55 6.93
CA VAL A 187 12.58 -4.92 5.64
C VAL A 187 14.09 -4.65 5.62
N PRO A 188 14.88 -5.15 6.58
CA PRO A 188 16.32 -4.86 6.59
C PRO A 188 17.07 -5.53 5.45
N ILE A 189 16.62 -6.71 5.04
CA ILE A 189 17.18 -7.52 3.94
C ILE A 189 16.09 -7.99 2.98
N PRO A 190 16.45 -8.36 1.74
CA PRO A 190 15.49 -8.92 0.80
C PRO A 190 14.90 -10.25 1.29
N SER A 191 13.58 -10.36 1.25
CA SER A 191 12.89 -11.61 1.56
C SER A 191 12.97 -12.64 0.43
N VAL A 192 12.91 -13.92 0.78
CA VAL A 192 12.84 -15.01 -0.19
C VAL A 192 11.37 -15.25 -0.56
N ARG A 193 10.94 -14.67 -1.67
CA ARG A 193 9.60 -14.91 -2.26
C ARG A 193 9.71 -15.95 -3.36
N THR A 194 9.31 -17.17 -3.03
CA THR A 194 9.51 -18.33 -3.90
C THR A 194 8.75 -18.20 -5.21
N ARG A 195 7.53 -17.68 -5.20
CA ARG A 195 6.74 -17.47 -6.43
C ARG A 195 7.39 -16.46 -7.36
N ASP A 196 7.87 -15.32 -6.81
CA ASP A 196 8.55 -14.30 -7.59
C ASP A 196 9.80 -14.87 -8.29
N LYS A 197 10.59 -15.68 -7.56
CA LYS A 197 11.77 -16.35 -8.14
C LYS A 197 11.39 -17.33 -9.25
N ARG A 198 10.36 -18.16 -9.05
CA ARG A 198 9.88 -19.12 -10.06
C ARG A 198 9.37 -18.44 -11.32
N ASN A 199 8.69 -17.30 -11.18
CA ASN A 199 8.17 -16.53 -12.30
C ASN A 199 9.23 -15.62 -12.95
N GLY A 200 10.44 -15.54 -12.39
CA GLY A 200 11.50 -14.65 -12.87
C GLY A 200 11.19 -13.16 -12.67
N PHE A 201 10.36 -12.83 -11.65
CA PHE A 201 10.02 -11.44 -11.38
C PHE A 201 11.24 -10.64 -10.92
N SER A 202 11.61 -9.65 -11.70
CA SER A 202 12.69 -8.70 -11.40
C SER A 202 12.25 -7.26 -11.72
N PHE A 203 12.95 -6.30 -11.15
CA PHE A 203 12.79 -4.92 -11.56
C PHE A 203 14.20 -4.28 -11.64
N PRO A 204 14.65 -3.80 -12.81
CA PRO A 204 13.96 -3.83 -14.13
C PRO A 204 13.57 -5.25 -14.58
N MET A 205 12.55 -5.33 -15.44
CA MET A 205 11.97 -6.61 -15.86
C MET A 205 12.86 -7.29 -16.92
N ASN A 206 13.18 -8.56 -16.67
CA ASN A 206 13.89 -9.41 -17.65
C ASN A 206 12.86 -10.15 -18.51
N TRP A 207 12.96 -9.98 -19.83
CA TRP A 207 12.05 -10.57 -20.81
C TRP A 207 12.61 -11.89 -21.33
N GLY A 208 12.02 -12.99 -20.88
CA GLY A 208 12.26 -14.32 -21.44
C GLY A 208 11.00 -14.88 -22.11
N ALA A 209 11.11 -16.02 -22.77
CA ALA A 209 9.99 -16.63 -23.49
C ALA A 209 8.79 -16.94 -22.58
N SER A 210 9.03 -17.35 -21.32
CA SER A 210 7.96 -17.64 -20.37
C SER A 210 7.20 -16.40 -19.93
N GLN A 211 7.89 -15.27 -19.74
CA GLN A 211 7.28 -13.97 -19.40
C GLN A 211 6.46 -13.44 -20.60
N ILE A 212 7.01 -13.51 -21.80
CA ILE A 212 6.29 -13.11 -23.02
C ILE A 212 5.01 -13.94 -23.18
N TRP A 213 5.09 -15.25 -22.99
CA TRP A 213 3.91 -16.12 -23.04
C TRP A 213 2.89 -15.81 -21.96
N ASP A 214 3.33 -15.56 -20.71
CA ASP A 214 2.45 -15.20 -19.61
C ASP A 214 1.66 -13.91 -19.92
N PHE A 215 2.35 -12.88 -20.44
CA PHE A 215 1.70 -11.63 -20.85
C PHE A 215 0.77 -11.83 -22.06
N ALA A 216 1.18 -12.58 -23.05
CA ALA A 216 0.35 -12.85 -24.25
C ALA A 216 -0.93 -13.63 -23.91
N SER A 217 -0.88 -14.51 -22.92
CA SER A 217 -2.04 -15.27 -22.43
C SER A 217 -3.04 -14.45 -21.62
N HIS A 218 -2.68 -13.18 -21.27
CA HIS A 218 -3.53 -12.24 -20.56
C HIS A 218 -3.76 -10.95 -21.40
N PRO A 219 -4.34 -11.04 -22.61
CA PRO A 219 -4.32 -9.98 -23.62
C PRO A 219 -5.02 -8.69 -23.13
N ARG A 220 -6.05 -8.82 -22.31
CA ARG A 220 -6.76 -7.67 -21.78
C ARG A 220 -5.86 -6.80 -20.88
N TRP A 221 -5.18 -7.43 -19.92
CA TRP A 221 -4.25 -6.71 -19.03
C TRP A 221 -3.08 -6.13 -19.81
N SER A 222 -2.51 -6.91 -20.72
CA SER A 222 -1.35 -6.50 -21.53
C SER A 222 -1.68 -5.30 -22.44
N LEU A 223 -2.83 -5.32 -23.09
CA LEU A 223 -3.28 -4.23 -23.95
C LEU A 223 -3.57 -2.96 -23.13
N GLU A 224 -4.31 -3.08 -22.02
CA GLU A 224 -4.60 -1.94 -21.13
C GLU A 224 -3.31 -1.31 -20.59
N THR A 225 -2.34 -2.15 -20.17
CA THR A 225 -1.05 -1.68 -19.67
C THR A 225 -0.22 -1.02 -20.77
N ALA A 226 -0.19 -1.60 -21.98
CA ALA A 226 0.53 -1.03 -23.12
C ALA A 226 -0.06 0.33 -23.53
N LEU A 227 -1.37 0.43 -23.62
CA LEU A 227 -2.06 1.69 -23.96
C LEU A 227 -1.84 2.76 -22.90
N HIS A 228 -1.86 2.38 -21.61
CA HIS A 228 -1.53 3.29 -20.52
C HIS A 228 -0.07 3.76 -20.63
N ALA A 229 0.85 2.84 -20.94
CA ALA A 229 2.27 3.15 -21.07
C ALA A 229 2.58 4.13 -22.20
N ILE A 230 1.83 4.09 -23.31
CA ILE A 230 1.95 5.05 -24.41
C ILE A 230 1.61 6.47 -23.94
N GLN A 231 0.64 6.62 -23.03
CA GLN A 231 0.16 7.91 -22.54
C GLN A 231 0.92 8.40 -21.28
N HIS A 232 1.33 7.49 -20.41
CA HIS A 232 1.78 7.81 -19.04
C HIS A 232 3.09 7.15 -18.63
N GLN A 233 3.84 6.52 -19.55
CA GLN A 233 5.03 5.70 -19.29
C GLN A 233 4.69 4.32 -18.69
N MET A 234 5.66 3.42 -18.77
CA MET A 234 5.56 2.10 -18.12
C MET A 234 5.47 2.24 -16.60
N PRO A 235 4.68 1.39 -15.93
CA PRO A 235 4.62 1.36 -14.47
C PRO A 235 6.02 1.23 -13.86
N GLN A 236 6.41 2.20 -13.07
CA GLN A 236 7.70 2.25 -12.39
C GLN A 236 7.56 2.97 -11.04
N PRO A 237 8.52 2.79 -10.11
CA PRO A 237 8.54 3.53 -8.85
C PRO A 237 8.84 5.01 -9.08
N MET A 238 7.78 5.83 -9.13
CA MET A 238 7.88 7.23 -9.58
C MET A 238 8.69 8.11 -8.63
N ASN A 239 8.71 7.82 -7.33
CA ASN A 239 9.52 8.62 -6.40
C ASN A 239 11.02 8.47 -6.66
N TYR A 240 11.47 7.31 -7.19
CA TYR A 240 12.83 7.11 -7.67
C TYR A 240 13.04 7.75 -9.04
N ALA A 241 12.10 7.58 -9.96
CA ALA A 241 12.21 8.13 -11.32
C ALA A 241 12.23 9.67 -11.34
N THR A 242 11.60 10.31 -10.36
CA THR A 242 11.56 11.77 -10.21
C THR A 242 12.63 12.32 -9.26
N SER A 243 13.52 11.47 -8.73
CA SER A 243 14.61 11.89 -7.86
C SER A 243 15.69 12.67 -8.60
N SER A 244 16.12 13.78 -8.01
CA SER A 244 17.27 14.57 -8.48
C SER A 244 18.59 13.80 -8.34
N GLN A 245 18.65 12.84 -7.42
CA GLN A 245 19.83 12.00 -7.16
C GLN A 245 20.04 10.91 -8.22
N LYS A 246 19.17 10.82 -9.26
CA LYS A 246 19.23 9.79 -10.30
C LYS A 246 19.33 8.36 -9.75
N THR A 247 18.69 8.13 -8.59
CA THR A 247 18.71 6.85 -7.89
C THR A 247 17.80 5.86 -8.63
N THR A 248 18.33 4.68 -8.91
CA THR A 248 17.55 3.60 -9.53
C THR A 248 16.93 2.73 -8.44
N PHE A 249 15.65 2.44 -8.58
CA PHE A 249 14.99 1.49 -7.70
C PHE A 249 15.57 0.09 -7.86
N VAL A 250 16.17 -0.43 -6.78
CA VAL A 250 16.62 -1.81 -6.68
C VAL A 250 15.73 -2.52 -5.68
N ARG A 251 14.84 -3.40 -6.17
CA ARG A 251 13.88 -4.12 -5.32
C ARG A 251 14.53 -4.85 -4.14
N ASN A 252 15.71 -5.42 -4.39
CA ASN A 252 16.45 -6.22 -3.42
C ASN A 252 17.59 -5.44 -2.73
N ALA A 253 17.55 -4.11 -2.74
CA ALA A 253 18.50 -3.31 -1.99
C ALA A 253 18.40 -3.58 -0.48
N SER A 254 19.54 -3.62 0.20
CA SER A 254 19.57 -3.69 1.66
C SER A 254 19.05 -2.38 2.27
N ARG A 255 18.24 -2.49 3.31
CA ARG A 255 17.73 -1.39 4.12
C ARG A 255 18.19 -1.52 5.58
N ALA A 256 19.31 -2.20 5.78
CA ALA A 256 19.85 -2.52 7.11
C ALA A 256 20.34 -1.32 7.91
N GLY A 257 20.40 -0.12 7.30
CA GLY A 257 20.88 1.09 7.97
C GLY A 257 19.85 1.84 8.80
N ALA A 258 18.62 1.37 8.89
CA ALA A 258 17.64 1.94 9.79
C ALA A 258 17.90 1.43 11.21
N ASP A 259 18.82 2.09 11.93
CA ASP A 259 19.09 1.86 13.33
C ASP A 259 18.35 2.87 14.24
N TRP A 260 18.60 2.75 15.55
CA TRP A 260 17.98 3.65 16.54
C TRP A 260 18.43 5.10 16.42
N ASN A 261 19.66 5.35 15.99
CA ASN A 261 20.18 6.70 15.76
C ASN A 261 19.51 7.33 14.55
N PHE A 262 19.30 6.54 13.49
CA PHE A 262 18.54 6.98 12.33
C PHE A 262 17.11 7.38 12.72
N LEU A 263 16.42 6.58 13.56
CA LEU A 263 15.07 6.92 14.03
C LEU A 263 15.05 8.23 14.85
N ALA A 264 16.04 8.43 15.74
CA ALA A 264 16.15 9.65 16.53
C ALA A 264 16.39 10.89 15.63
N THR A 265 17.33 10.80 14.70
CA THR A 265 17.58 11.86 13.71
C THR A 265 16.36 12.16 12.85
N LEU A 266 15.64 11.11 12.43
CA LEU A 266 14.41 11.27 11.66
C LEU A 266 13.33 11.97 12.48
N ARG A 267 13.19 11.65 13.78
CA ARG A 267 12.25 12.33 14.66
C ARG A 267 12.54 13.83 14.77
N ASP A 268 13.79 14.18 14.95
CA ASP A 268 14.20 15.59 15.07
C ASP A 268 13.93 16.39 13.77
N ARG A 269 14.11 15.74 12.63
CA ARG A 269 13.92 16.36 11.32
C ARG A 269 12.48 16.46 10.86
N TRP A 270 11.64 15.46 11.20
CA TRP A 270 10.27 15.40 10.73
C TRP A 270 9.34 16.24 11.59
N PRO A 271 8.69 17.31 11.07
CA PRO A 271 7.89 18.23 11.88
C PRO A 271 6.49 17.69 12.22
N GLY A 272 6.04 16.67 11.49
CA GLY A 272 4.70 16.09 11.64
C GLY A 272 4.66 14.87 12.55
N LYS A 273 3.60 14.07 12.40
CA LYS A 273 3.43 12.79 13.12
C LYS A 273 4.35 11.72 12.54
N LEU A 274 5.08 11.03 13.41
CA LEU A 274 5.98 9.93 13.04
C LEU A 274 5.41 8.60 13.52
N VAL A 275 5.27 7.67 12.59
CA VAL A 275 4.81 6.29 12.84
C VAL A 275 5.93 5.32 12.51
N VAL A 276 6.18 4.35 13.35
CA VAL A 276 7.13 3.26 13.05
C VAL A 276 6.35 1.98 12.73
N LYS A 277 6.53 1.48 11.50
CA LYS A 277 5.83 0.29 10.98
C LYS A 277 6.75 -0.93 10.94
N GLY A 278 6.21 -2.08 11.33
CA GLY A 278 6.93 -3.36 11.33
C GLY A 278 7.37 -3.81 12.72
N VAL A 279 6.77 -3.20 13.74
CA VAL A 279 7.08 -3.49 15.15
C VAL A 279 6.22 -4.64 15.65
N GLN A 280 6.84 -5.61 16.30
CA GLN A 280 6.17 -6.79 16.89
C GLN A 280 6.65 -7.12 18.33
N SER A 281 7.70 -6.44 18.81
CA SER A 281 8.25 -6.60 20.15
C SER A 281 7.74 -5.48 21.06
N VAL A 282 7.35 -5.83 22.28
CA VAL A 282 6.98 -4.87 23.34
C VAL A 282 8.18 -3.98 23.70
N GLU A 283 9.37 -4.56 23.81
CA GLU A 283 10.59 -3.82 24.13
C GLU A 283 10.89 -2.75 23.08
N ASP A 284 10.83 -3.12 21.80
CA ASP A 284 11.03 -2.17 20.69
C ASP A 284 9.95 -1.08 20.70
N ALA A 285 8.70 -1.45 20.96
CA ALA A 285 7.59 -0.51 21.04
C ALA A 285 7.79 0.56 22.13
N LEU A 286 8.22 0.14 23.31
CA LEU A 286 8.52 1.07 24.42
C LEU A 286 9.71 1.96 24.11
N ARG A 287 10.75 1.42 23.47
CA ARG A 287 11.91 2.21 23.04
C ARG A 287 11.56 3.23 21.96
N ILE A 288 10.74 2.87 20.99
CA ILE A 288 10.22 3.76 19.94
C ILE A 288 9.41 4.92 20.58
N LYS A 289 8.56 4.60 21.57
CA LYS A 289 7.81 5.61 22.34
C LYS A 289 8.75 6.58 23.06
N THR A 290 9.83 6.09 23.65
CA THR A 290 10.83 6.92 24.35
C THR A 290 11.55 7.87 23.40
N ILE A 291 11.80 7.48 22.15
CA ILE A 291 12.39 8.35 21.10
C ILE A 291 11.40 9.44 20.64
N GLY A 292 10.11 9.30 20.97
CA GLY A 292 9.10 10.32 20.65
C GLY A 292 8.35 10.09 19.36
N ALA A 293 8.27 8.84 18.86
CA ALA A 293 7.34 8.51 17.80
C ALA A 293 5.88 8.62 18.30
N ASP A 294 4.99 9.08 17.43
CA ASP A 294 3.60 9.35 17.78
C ASP A 294 2.72 8.08 17.77
N ALA A 295 3.12 7.06 16.99
CA ALA A 295 2.40 5.79 16.93
C ALA A 295 3.28 4.66 16.42
N ILE A 296 2.78 3.44 16.64
CA ILE A 296 3.36 2.19 16.15
C ILE A 296 2.34 1.52 15.22
N TYR A 297 2.82 1.07 14.06
CA TYR A 297 2.06 0.25 13.13
C TYR A 297 2.54 -1.20 13.30
N VAL A 298 1.82 -1.99 14.12
CA VAL A 298 2.13 -3.39 14.36
C VAL A 298 1.93 -4.19 13.08
N SER A 299 2.98 -4.86 12.62
CA SER A 299 2.97 -5.53 11.31
C SER A 299 4.12 -6.51 11.17
N ASN A 300 3.86 -7.64 10.53
CA ASN A 300 4.85 -8.58 10.00
C ASN A 300 4.97 -8.49 8.47
N HIS A 301 4.63 -7.33 7.90
CA HIS A 301 4.60 -7.09 6.46
C HIS A 301 3.68 -8.03 5.67
N GLY A 302 2.62 -8.53 6.29
CA GLY A 302 1.71 -9.51 5.68
C GLY A 302 2.37 -10.87 5.39
N GLY A 303 3.34 -11.30 6.21
CA GLY A 303 4.11 -12.52 5.99
C GLY A 303 5.09 -12.45 4.80
N ARG A 304 5.36 -11.25 4.29
CA ARG A 304 6.15 -11.06 3.06
C ARG A 304 7.65 -10.90 3.32
N GLN A 305 8.07 -10.89 4.57
CA GLN A 305 9.48 -10.74 5.00
C GLN A 305 9.95 -11.97 5.78
N LEU A 306 9.80 -12.03 7.07
CA LEU A 306 10.18 -13.19 7.89
C LEU A 306 8.97 -14.12 8.03
N ASN A 307 9.02 -15.29 7.41
CA ASN A 307 7.89 -16.25 7.43
C ASN A 307 7.65 -16.89 8.81
N ALA A 308 8.64 -16.84 9.71
CA ALA A 308 8.54 -17.32 11.08
C ALA A 308 8.31 -16.20 12.12
N ALA A 309 7.87 -15.02 11.68
CA ALA A 309 7.54 -13.94 12.61
C ALA A 309 6.22 -14.23 13.36
N PRO A 310 5.98 -13.57 14.51
CA PRO A 310 4.68 -13.64 15.19
C PRO A 310 3.53 -13.14 14.32
N VAL A 311 2.32 -13.55 14.66
CA VAL A 311 1.11 -13.00 14.05
C VAL A 311 0.89 -11.57 14.54
N ALA A 312 0.65 -10.63 13.62
CA ALA A 312 0.59 -9.22 13.96
C ALA A 312 -0.53 -8.87 14.96
N ILE A 313 -1.68 -9.56 14.89
CA ILE A 313 -2.81 -9.28 15.78
C ILE A 313 -2.51 -9.71 17.24
N ASP A 314 -1.72 -10.77 17.43
CA ASP A 314 -1.32 -11.22 18.77
C ASP A 314 -0.30 -10.22 19.35
N SER A 315 0.73 -9.85 18.58
CA SER A 315 1.69 -8.81 18.97
C SER A 315 1.01 -7.46 19.30
N LEU A 316 -0.08 -7.12 18.60
CA LEU A 316 -0.84 -5.90 18.89
C LEU A 316 -1.43 -5.92 20.29
N VAL A 317 -1.98 -7.06 20.72
CA VAL A 317 -2.56 -7.19 22.06
C VAL A 317 -1.49 -7.01 23.14
N GLU A 318 -0.34 -7.65 22.96
CA GLU A 318 0.79 -7.55 23.91
C GLU A 318 1.34 -6.13 24.01
N ILE A 319 1.60 -5.50 22.86
CA ILE A 319 2.13 -4.12 22.78
C ILE A 319 1.14 -3.11 23.39
N ARG A 320 -0.17 -3.30 23.15
CA ARG A 320 -1.18 -2.41 23.70
C ARG A 320 -1.29 -2.49 25.22
N ASN A 321 -1.06 -3.67 25.80
CA ASN A 321 -1.18 -3.90 27.24
C ASN A 321 0.05 -3.41 28.01
N ALA A 322 1.19 -3.16 27.36
CA ALA A 322 2.42 -2.61 27.92
C ALA A 322 2.47 -1.07 27.83
#